data_ac2f944a2a43988a666ff94618a84ddc
#
_entry.id   ac2f944a2a43988a666ff94618a84ddc
#
_cell.length_a   1.000
_cell.length_b   1.000
_cell.length_c   1.000
_cell.angle_alpha   90.00
_cell.angle_beta   90.00
_cell.angle_gamma   90.00
#
_symmetry.space_group_name_H-M   'P 1'
#
loop_
_entity.id
_entity.type
_entity.pdbx_description
1 polymer ?
#
loop_
_entity_poly.entity_id
_entity_poly.type
_entity_poly.pdbx_seq_one_letter_code
_entity_poly.pdbx_strand_id
1 'polypeptide(L)'
;MKLNSIANFLRTIVATVLTVVTISACEPVSNSGEEQADIISIVGAKVVQVDAAGGDVELSYKLSDTPEGAALTLEFDCDWIEPAAEDSEEDAKTSTLAETGSSPDAENVISSAGILKVRVNVKENDSASSRTGKVFFKLKGAKTVSLSVLQRANPDYIVNNQMSFSLDVTEITESTVKFTVAPNIEDSYYYYGFFPTAEFDRFPTPAEFVASTVADMKAYAEKFEEKNGFKFNLKNYLYKGYRSTTQVSLIPSTDYYFLAFDLTPGWGYSGRVSTKKFRTSDVPPSSGAFIINYDQKKGIVGIQPTEFASGKFGLGIATAESLADCKSPRGLVSKFVESMGYDLNLYNVVDGYRGLPVSQYSDIVDGTDYVAFAFLYNNSKISEIAWLEFTYIKP
;
A
#
# COMPACT_ATOMS: atom_id res chain seq x y z
N MET A 1 2.39 -39.01 3.68
CA MET A 1 3.77 -39.53 3.66
C MET A 1 4.71 -38.35 3.79
N LYS A 2 5.48 -38.31 4.91
CA LYS A 2 6.54 -37.35 5.27
C LYS A 2 6.14 -35.90 5.64
N LEU A 3 5.56 -35.78 6.81
CA LEU A 3 5.73 -34.66 7.74
C LEU A 3 6.74 -35.10 8.80
N ASN A 4 8.01 -34.76 8.67
CA ASN A 4 9.02 -34.88 9.74
C ASN A 4 10.29 -34.21 9.24
N SER A 5 10.40 -32.88 9.36
CA SER A 5 11.71 -32.18 9.28
C SER A 5 11.64 -30.67 9.63
N ILE A 6 10.83 -30.24 10.59
CA ILE A 6 10.90 -28.85 11.11
C ILE A 6 11.01 -28.79 12.64
N ALA A 7 11.26 -29.92 13.30
CA ALA A 7 11.31 -29.99 14.78
C ALA A 7 12.73 -29.89 15.38
N ASN A 8 13.78 -29.55 14.60
CA ASN A 8 15.16 -29.59 15.13
C ASN A 8 15.99 -28.31 14.90
N PHE A 9 15.36 -27.11 14.77
CA PHE A 9 16.15 -25.88 14.63
C PHE A 9 15.87 -24.81 15.73
N LEU A 10 15.36 -25.20 16.85
CA LEU A 10 15.10 -24.31 17.99
C LEU A 10 15.84 -24.78 19.26
N ARG A 11 17.15 -24.94 19.14
CA ARG A 11 18.05 -24.94 20.32
C ARG A 11 19.40 -24.37 19.88
N THR A 12 19.81 -23.34 20.63
CA THR A 12 21.12 -22.67 20.57
C THR A 12 21.18 -21.46 19.67
N ILE A 13 20.95 -20.28 20.22
CA ILE A 13 21.81 -19.08 20.20
C ILE A 13 21.21 -18.12 21.26
N VAL A 14 21.56 -18.34 22.52
CA VAL A 14 21.76 -17.24 23.46
C VAL A 14 23.21 -16.83 23.24
N ALA A 15 23.44 -15.93 22.30
CA ALA A 15 24.72 -15.26 22.13
C ALA A 15 24.64 -13.90 22.81
N THR A 16 25.19 -13.85 24.00
CA THR A 16 25.61 -12.64 24.70
C THR A 16 26.40 -11.76 23.73
N VAL A 17 25.83 -10.66 23.28
CA VAL A 17 26.59 -9.62 22.55
C VAL A 17 27.42 -8.90 23.62
N LEU A 18 28.61 -9.37 23.83
CA LEU A 18 29.67 -8.67 24.53
C LEU A 18 30.21 -7.61 23.55
N THR A 19 29.80 -6.36 23.74
CA THR A 19 30.35 -5.23 22.99
C THR A 19 31.81 -5.07 23.39
N VAL A 20 32.72 -5.64 22.64
CA VAL A 20 34.14 -5.34 22.76
C VAL A 20 34.36 -3.98 22.12
N VAL A 21 34.46 -2.96 22.95
CA VAL A 21 35.01 -1.67 22.57
C VAL A 21 36.51 -1.91 22.35
N THR A 22 36.91 -2.18 21.11
CA THR A 22 38.30 -2.11 20.72
C THR A 22 38.69 -0.64 20.66
N ILE A 23 39.36 -0.18 21.70
CA ILE A 23 40.12 1.07 21.65
C ILE A 23 41.30 0.78 20.70
N SER A 24 41.13 1.15 19.41
CA SER A 24 42.28 1.19 18.51
C SER A 24 43.26 2.25 19.03
N ALA A 25 44.39 1.76 19.50
CA ALA A 25 45.50 2.61 19.87
C ALA A 25 45.89 3.46 18.63
N CYS A 26 45.94 4.78 18.83
CA CYS A 26 46.48 5.71 17.86
C CYS A 26 47.90 5.28 17.49
N GLU A 27 48.11 4.84 16.26
CA GLU A 27 49.46 4.94 15.67
C GLU A 27 49.77 6.43 15.49
N PRO A 28 50.98 6.88 15.82
CA PRO A 28 51.34 8.24 15.57
C PRO A 28 51.49 8.47 14.07
N VAL A 29 50.48 9.09 13.49
CA VAL A 29 50.58 9.60 12.10
C VAL A 29 51.65 10.69 12.12
N SER A 30 52.69 10.46 11.35
CA SER A 30 53.75 11.44 11.08
C SER A 30 53.08 12.71 10.50
N ASN A 31 53.09 13.76 11.32
CA ASN A 31 52.52 15.06 11.01
C ASN A 31 53.46 15.82 10.06
N SER A 32 53.21 15.75 8.77
CA SER A 32 53.51 16.85 7.87
C SER A 32 52.26 17.74 7.84
N GLY A 33 52.02 18.44 8.94
CA GLY A 33 50.82 19.23 9.13
C GLY A 33 50.92 20.53 8.36
N GLU A 34 50.22 20.62 7.23
CA GLU A 34 49.62 21.90 6.86
C GLU A 34 48.53 22.15 7.86
N GLU A 35 48.70 23.22 8.64
CA GLU A 35 47.70 23.68 9.65
C GLU A 35 46.43 24.07 8.88
N GLN A 36 45.41 23.20 8.88
CA GLN A 36 44.15 23.51 8.22
C GLN A 36 43.45 24.66 8.92
N ALA A 37 43.16 25.71 8.18
CA ALA A 37 42.55 26.92 8.71
C ALA A 37 41.06 26.72 9.02
N ASP A 38 40.56 27.38 10.08
CA ASP A 38 39.14 27.42 10.45
C ASP A 38 38.37 28.41 9.52
N ILE A 39 38.27 28.05 8.25
CA ILE A 39 37.65 28.88 7.20
C ILE A 39 36.11 28.71 7.19
N ILE A 40 35.60 27.54 7.50
CA ILE A 40 34.16 27.24 7.49
C ILE A 40 33.58 27.29 8.89
N SER A 41 32.46 27.95 9.07
CA SER A 41 31.70 27.92 10.31
C SER A 41 30.20 27.72 10.07
N ILE A 42 29.57 26.81 10.84
CA ILE A 42 28.15 26.61 10.81
C ILE A 42 27.44 27.78 11.50
N VAL A 43 26.38 28.29 10.86
CA VAL A 43 25.55 29.35 11.41
C VAL A 43 24.29 28.74 12.01
N GLY A 44 24.03 28.99 13.29
CA GLY A 44 22.89 28.47 14.02
C GLY A 44 23.17 27.18 14.80
N ALA A 45 22.19 26.32 14.91
CA ALA A 45 22.30 25.10 15.72
C ALA A 45 23.16 24.03 15.00
N LYS A 46 24.06 23.38 15.76
CA LYS A 46 24.86 22.26 15.27
C LYS A 46 24.04 20.96 15.04
N VAL A 47 22.80 20.95 15.49
CA VAL A 47 21.85 19.88 15.30
C VAL A 47 20.57 20.47 14.71
N VAL A 48 20.21 20.05 13.52
CA VAL A 48 18.94 20.39 12.86
C VAL A 48 17.94 19.27 13.09
N GLN A 49 16.76 19.61 13.61
CA GLN A 49 15.68 18.66 13.80
C GLN A 49 14.77 18.67 12.58
N VAL A 50 14.45 17.47 12.08
CA VAL A 50 13.59 17.27 10.92
C VAL A 50 12.46 16.31 11.31
N ASP A 51 11.25 16.57 10.83
CA ASP A 51 10.13 15.66 11.04
C ASP A 51 10.29 14.37 10.24
N ALA A 52 9.53 13.34 10.61
CA ALA A 52 9.63 12.02 9.99
C ALA A 52 9.39 12.05 8.47
N ALA A 53 8.52 12.93 7.99
CA ALA A 53 8.23 13.06 6.55
C ALA A 53 9.44 13.48 5.72
N GLY A 54 10.48 14.07 6.36
CA GLY A 54 11.63 14.57 5.64
C GLY A 54 11.34 15.83 4.83
N GLY A 55 11.99 15.96 3.68
CA GLY A 55 11.87 17.09 2.77
C GLY A 55 13.14 17.93 2.71
N ASP A 56 13.06 19.08 2.03
CA ASP A 56 14.19 19.96 1.85
C ASP A 56 14.51 20.76 3.11
N VAL A 57 15.78 20.76 3.45
CA VAL A 57 16.32 21.43 4.65
C VAL A 57 17.40 22.40 4.23
N GLU A 58 17.26 23.65 4.64
CA GLU A 58 18.24 24.69 4.41
C GLU A 58 19.27 24.73 5.55
N LEU A 59 20.56 24.61 5.20
CA LEU A 59 21.67 24.67 6.12
C LEU A 59 22.47 25.96 5.88
N SER A 60 22.78 26.69 6.95
CA SER A 60 23.47 27.96 6.86
C SER A 60 24.90 27.86 7.37
N TYR A 61 25.84 28.47 6.63
CA TYR A 61 27.25 28.49 6.95
C TYR A 61 27.89 29.85 6.58
N LYS A 62 29.08 30.09 7.07
CA LYS A 62 29.91 31.25 6.68
C LYS A 62 31.30 30.78 6.28
N LEU A 63 31.91 31.51 5.34
CA LEU A 63 33.31 31.39 4.99
C LEU A 63 34.01 32.67 5.48
N SER A 64 35.11 32.53 6.23
CA SER A 64 35.92 33.66 6.69
C SER A 64 36.94 34.10 5.63
N ASP A 65 37.41 33.18 4.85
CA ASP A 65 38.30 33.38 3.71
C ASP A 65 38.10 32.23 2.71
N THR A 66 38.13 32.51 1.43
CA THR A 66 37.93 31.47 0.42
C THR A 66 39.16 31.41 -0.49
N PRO A 67 39.95 30.35 -0.44
CA PRO A 67 41.04 30.17 -1.38
C PRO A 67 40.57 30.23 -2.84
N GLU A 68 41.30 30.94 -3.67
CA GLU A 68 40.95 31.08 -5.10
C GLU A 68 40.74 29.71 -5.76
N GLY A 69 39.61 29.54 -6.43
CA GLY A 69 39.23 28.29 -7.08
C GLY A 69 38.80 27.14 -6.16
N ALA A 70 38.58 27.38 -4.87
CA ALA A 70 38.08 26.34 -3.97
C ALA A 70 36.57 26.21 -4.05
N ALA A 71 36.09 24.98 -4.31
CA ALA A 71 34.69 24.63 -4.31
C ALA A 71 34.30 23.95 -2.98
N LEU A 72 33.14 24.33 -2.41
CA LEU A 72 32.56 23.64 -1.27
C LEU A 72 31.97 22.30 -1.73
N THR A 73 32.31 21.22 -1.02
CA THR A 73 31.75 19.89 -1.24
C THR A 73 31.01 19.44 0.01
N LEU A 74 29.83 18.87 -0.18
CA LEU A 74 29.06 18.21 0.89
C LEU A 74 29.31 16.70 0.83
N GLU A 75 29.57 16.10 1.99
CA GLU A 75 29.56 14.65 2.15
C GLU A 75 28.58 14.25 3.26
N PHE A 76 28.05 13.06 3.17
CA PHE A 76 27.05 12.53 4.09
C PHE A 76 27.54 11.20 4.65
N ASP A 77 27.27 10.93 5.94
CA ASP A 77 27.58 9.63 6.57
C ASP A 77 26.42 8.65 6.52
N CYS A 78 25.35 8.98 5.76
CA CYS A 78 24.16 8.18 5.62
C CYS A 78 23.56 8.34 4.21
N ASP A 79 22.68 7.40 3.82
CA ASP A 79 22.05 7.30 2.49
C ASP A 79 20.68 8.00 2.41
N TRP A 80 20.22 8.55 3.53
CA TRP A 80 18.91 9.21 3.63
C TRP A 80 18.99 10.75 3.66
N ILE A 81 20.20 11.31 3.57
CA ILE A 81 20.45 12.72 3.29
C ILE A 81 21.19 12.81 1.96
N GLU A 82 20.71 13.63 1.06
CA GLU A 82 21.27 13.82 -0.28
C GLU A 82 21.19 15.30 -0.67
N PRO A 83 21.98 15.78 -1.66
CA PRO A 83 21.80 17.12 -2.20
C PRO A 83 20.36 17.30 -2.66
N ALA A 84 19.76 18.46 -2.39
CA ALA A 84 18.44 18.79 -2.97
C ALA A 84 18.56 18.87 -4.49
N ALA A 85 17.50 18.43 -5.21
CA ALA A 85 17.45 18.64 -6.64
C ALA A 85 17.47 20.13 -6.97
N GLU A 86 18.27 20.56 -7.96
CA GLU A 86 18.28 21.94 -8.40
C GLU A 86 16.91 22.28 -8.99
N ASP A 87 16.21 23.20 -8.36
CA ASP A 87 14.99 23.80 -8.92
C ASP A 87 15.38 24.59 -10.18
N SER A 88 14.68 24.33 -11.28
CA SER A 88 14.87 24.94 -12.58
C SER A 88 14.93 26.48 -12.52
N GLU A 89 16.07 27.03 -12.91
CA GLU A 89 16.36 28.35 -13.48
C GLU A 89 16.12 29.68 -12.71
N GLU A 90 15.33 29.79 -11.66
CA GLU A 90 15.16 31.09 -10.97
C GLU A 90 15.93 31.25 -9.64
N ASP A 91 16.31 30.18 -8.96
CA ASP A 91 17.08 30.22 -7.70
C ASP A 91 18.57 29.83 -7.83
N ALA A 92 19.05 29.61 -9.04
CA ALA A 92 20.41 29.14 -9.34
C ALA A 92 21.54 30.13 -8.97
N LYS A 93 21.24 31.23 -8.32
CA LYS A 93 22.27 32.21 -7.86
C LYS A 93 22.88 31.87 -6.50
N THR A 94 22.46 30.79 -5.83
CA THR A 94 22.90 30.55 -4.44
C THR A 94 23.59 29.21 -4.20
N SER A 95 23.66 28.26 -5.14
CA SER A 95 24.26 26.94 -4.89
C SER A 95 25.29 26.42 -5.89
N THR A 96 25.74 27.22 -6.83
CA THR A 96 26.80 26.77 -7.77
C THR A 96 28.02 27.67 -7.70
N LEU A 97 28.98 27.27 -6.89
CA LEU A 97 30.39 27.43 -7.21
C LEU A 97 30.82 26.17 -8.00
N ALA A 98 30.22 25.92 -9.17
CA ALA A 98 30.63 24.85 -10.06
C ALA A 98 30.87 25.40 -11.47
N GLU A 99 32.11 25.20 -11.92
CA GLU A 99 32.64 25.26 -13.28
C GLU A 99 32.58 26.59 -14.03
N THR A 100 33.71 27.27 -13.97
CA THR A 100 34.10 28.34 -14.88
C THR A 100 34.44 27.80 -16.26
N GLY A 101 33.50 27.99 -17.19
CA GLY A 101 33.81 28.22 -18.60
C GLY A 101 34.18 29.68 -18.76
N SER A 102 35.43 29.96 -19.15
CA SER A 102 36.08 31.23 -19.37
C SER A 102 35.20 32.30 -20.06
N SER A 103 34.91 33.40 -19.37
CA SER A 103 34.80 34.73 -19.95
C SER A 103 35.44 35.74 -19.00
N PRO A 104 36.38 36.56 -19.43
CA PRO A 104 37.03 37.55 -18.58
C PRO A 104 36.15 38.79 -18.59
N ASP A 105 35.50 39.11 -17.49
CA ASP A 105 34.97 40.39 -17.07
C ASP A 105 33.69 40.27 -16.22
N ALA A 106 33.83 39.69 -15.04
CA ALA A 106 32.96 39.98 -13.92
C ALA A 106 33.75 39.73 -12.61
N GLU A 107 34.24 40.77 -12.01
CA GLU A 107 34.73 40.76 -10.62
C GLU A 107 33.53 40.38 -9.70
N ASN A 108 33.34 39.10 -9.45
CA ASN A 108 32.53 38.65 -8.34
C ASN A 108 33.39 38.76 -7.05
N VAL A 109 33.45 39.96 -6.50
CA VAL A 109 33.90 40.18 -5.13
C VAL A 109 32.88 39.49 -4.24
N ILE A 110 33.19 38.24 -3.81
CA ILE A 110 32.47 37.58 -2.71
C ILE A 110 32.72 38.44 -1.46
N SER A 111 31.72 39.21 -1.09
CA SER A 111 31.73 40.00 0.15
C SER A 111 31.89 39.02 1.32
N SER A 112 33.01 39.06 2.00
CA SER A 112 33.49 38.20 3.08
C SER A 112 32.67 38.23 4.37
N ALA A 113 31.41 38.62 4.35
CA ALA A 113 30.53 38.74 5.52
C ALA A 113 29.13 38.14 5.36
N GLY A 114 28.82 37.42 4.27
CA GLY A 114 27.51 36.86 4.00
C GLY A 114 27.28 35.52 4.67
N ILE A 115 26.05 35.24 5.12
CA ILE A 115 25.59 33.91 5.44
C ILE A 115 25.27 33.22 4.11
N LEU A 116 25.93 32.08 3.86
CA LEU A 116 25.68 31.22 2.70
C LEU A 116 24.73 30.12 3.10
N LYS A 117 23.96 29.63 2.14
CA LYS A 117 22.97 28.61 2.35
C LYS A 117 23.16 27.46 1.38
N VAL A 118 22.88 26.25 1.83
CA VAL A 118 22.85 25.05 0.98
C VAL A 118 21.62 24.24 1.35
N ARG A 119 20.96 23.64 0.36
CA ARG A 119 19.81 22.76 0.57
C ARG A 119 20.22 21.30 0.48
N VAL A 120 19.69 20.50 1.38
CA VAL A 120 19.78 19.05 1.37
C VAL A 120 18.38 18.47 1.42
N ASN A 121 18.15 17.37 0.73
CA ASN A 121 16.91 16.61 0.83
C ASN A 121 17.09 15.51 1.89
N VAL A 122 16.13 15.41 2.80
CA VAL A 122 16.06 14.38 3.85
C VAL A 122 14.93 13.44 3.49
N LYS A 123 15.22 12.18 3.19
CA LYS A 123 14.22 11.16 2.85
C LYS A 123 13.31 10.86 4.03
N GLU A 124 12.07 10.42 3.77
CA GLU A 124 11.13 9.98 4.80
C GLU A 124 11.79 8.94 5.73
N ASN A 125 11.56 9.07 7.03
CA ASN A 125 11.94 8.04 8.01
C ASN A 125 10.86 6.96 8.05
N ASP A 126 11.15 5.81 7.50
CA ASP A 126 10.26 4.64 7.41
C ASP A 126 10.41 3.71 8.63
N SER A 127 10.70 4.26 9.81
CA SER A 127 10.87 3.50 11.04
C SER A 127 10.25 4.14 12.28
N ALA A 128 9.99 3.31 13.29
CA ALA A 128 9.51 3.73 14.61
C ALA A 128 10.59 4.39 15.49
N SER A 129 11.82 4.55 14.99
CA SER A 129 12.94 5.12 15.72
C SER A 129 13.43 6.40 15.07
N SER A 130 13.81 7.37 15.88
CA SER A 130 14.55 8.54 15.38
C SER A 130 15.92 8.12 14.85
N ARG A 131 16.44 8.87 13.87
CA ARG A 131 17.77 8.62 13.29
C ARG A 131 18.58 9.91 13.22
N THR A 132 19.90 9.77 13.25
CA THR A 132 20.83 10.89 13.18
C THR A 132 21.84 10.64 12.07
N GLY A 133 22.05 11.64 11.22
CA GLY A 133 23.10 11.65 10.19
C GLY A 133 23.89 12.95 10.29
N LYS A 134 25.03 12.98 9.60
CA LYS A 134 25.89 14.16 9.54
C LYS A 134 26.09 14.63 8.12
N VAL A 135 26.12 15.95 7.98
CA VAL A 135 26.52 16.64 6.76
C VAL A 135 27.89 17.25 7.02
N PHE A 136 28.89 16.88 6.23
CA PHE A 136 30.24 17.39 6.31
C PHE A 136 30.44 18.45 5.22
N PHE A 137 30.91 19.60 5.64
CA PHE A 137 31.28 20.73 4.78
C PHE A 137 32.79 20.66 4.57
N LYS A 138 33.21 20.39 3.36
CA LYS A 138 34.61 20.26 2.96
C LYS A 138 34.99 21.33 1.96
N LEU A 139 36.10 21.99 2.21
CA LEU A 139 36.72 22.99 1.33
C LEU A 139 38.23 22.72 1.30
N LYS A 140 38.84 22.79 0.13
CA LYS A 140 40.29 22.55 -0.02
C LYS A 140 41.08 23.57 0.85
N GLY A 141 41.97 23.10 1.70
CA GLY A 141 42.76 23.92 2.61
C GLY A 141 42.07 24.33 3.90
N ALA A 142 40.78 23.99 4.09
CA ALA A 142 40.02 24.28 5.29
C ALA A 142 39.83 23.02 6.14
N LYS A 143 39.67 23.24 7.45
CA LYS A 143 39.23 22.17 8.35
C LYS A 143 37.77 21.79 8.06
N THR A 144 37.53 20.49 7.93
CA THR A 144 36.16 19.96 7.74
C THR A 144 35.29 20.26 8.96
N VAL A 145 34.13 20.84 8.75
CA VAL A 145 33.11 21.02 9.79
C VAL A 145 31.89 20.15 9.50
N SER A 146 31.18 19.75 10.53
CA SER A 146 29.98 18.92 10.37
C SER A 146 28.80 19.47 11.14
N LEU A 147 27.61 19.18 10.62
CA LEU A 147 26.33 19.46 11.22
C LEU A 147 25.55 18.14 11.32
N SER A 148 24.88 17.94 12.45
CA SER A 148 24.02 16.75 12.64
C SER A 148 22.59 17.04 12.23
N VAL A 149 21.96 16.10 11.53
CA VAL A 149 20.53 16.11 11.23
C VAL A 149 19.89 15.02 12.08
N LEU A 150 18.99 15.39 12.99
CA LEU A 150 18.19 14.49 13.82
C LEU A 150 16.79 14.41 13.23
N GLN A 151 16.45 13.29 12.62
CA GLN A 151 15.11 13.06 12.12
C GLN A 151 14.26 12.26 13.11
N ARG A 152 13.05 12.73 13.35
CA ARG A 152 12.11 12.10 14.29
C ARG A 152 11.67 10.72 13.82
N ALA A 153 11.27 9.87 14.77
CA ALA A 153 10.55 8.63 14.49
C ALA A 153 9.26 8.92 13.74
N ASN A 154 8.89 8.03 12.83
CA ASN A 154 7.63 8.12 12.12
C ASN A 154 6.51 7.51 12.98
N PRO A 155 5.52 8.29 13.42
CA PRO A 155 4.43 7.79 14.27
C PRO A 155 3.62 6.69 13.57
N ASP A 156 3.56 6.69 12.24
CA ASP A 156 2.86 5.67 11.45
C ASP A 156 3.47 4.27 11.60
N TYR A 157 4.73 4.17 12.03
CA TYR A 157 5.44 2.89 12.24
C TYR A 157 5.47 2.44 13.70
N ILE A 158 4.92 3.23 14.62
CA ILE A 158 4.87 2.89 16.05
C ILE A 158 3.67 1.95 16.29
N VAL A 159 3.95 0.75 16.83
CA VAL A 159 2.90 -0.20 17.24
C VAL A 159 2.11 0.35 18.42
N ASN A 160 0.79 0.40 18.29
CA ASN A 160 -0.08 0.90 19.34
C ASN A 160 -0.73 -0.23 20.14
N ASN A 161 -0.14 -0.59 21.26
CA ASN A 161 -0.60 -1.67 22.13
C ASN A 161 -1.96 -1.42 22.82
N GLN A 162 -2.55 -0.24 22.66
CA GLN A 162 -3.87 0.12 23.19
C GLN A 162 -4.98 0.05 22.14
N MET A 163 -4.65 -0.30 20.89
CA MET A 163 -5.62 -0.33 19.80
C MET A 163 -6.63 -1.45 19.98
N SER A 164 -7.89 -1.14 19.78
CA SER A 164 -9.02 -2.07 19.79
C SER A 164 -10.07 -1.62 18.78
N PHE A 165 -10.97 -2.54 18.38
CA PHE A 165 -11.93 -2.27 17.31
C PHE A 165 -13.33 -2.65 17.72
N SER A 166 -14.32 -1.79 17.44
CA SER A 166 -15.72 -2.16 17.38
C SER A 166 -16.01 -2.64 15.97
N LEU A 167 -16.46 -3.88 15.84
CA LEU A 167 -16.80 -4.54 14.58
C LEU A 167 -18.28 -4.82 14.51
N ASP A 168 -18.92 -4.47 13.40
CA ASP A 168 -20.30 -4.85 13.15
C ASP A 168 -20.49 -5.37 11.72
N VAL A 169 -21.51 -6.25 11.54
CA VAL A 169 -21.89 -6.85 10.27
C VAL A 169 -23.41 -6.80 10.13
N THR A 170 -23.84 -6.34 8.96
CA THR A 170 -25.26 -6.18 8.61
C THR A 170 -25.48 -6.57 7.15
N GLU A 171 -26.72 -6.60 6.71
CA GLU A 171 -27.09 -6.88 5.31
C GLU A 171 -26.35 -8.12 4.75
N ILE A 172 -26.36 -9.23 5.53
CA ILE A 172 -25.68 -10.48 5.16
C ILE A 172 -26.49 -11.18 4.07
N THR A 173 -25.79 -11.52 2.96
CA THR A 173 -26.34 -12.33 1.87
C THR A 173 -25.52 -13.62 1.72
N GLU A 174 -25.71 -14.35 0.64
CA GLU A 174 -24.97 -15.56 0.32
C GLU A 174 -23.50 -15.28 -0.04
N SER A 175 -23.18 -14.06 -0.49
CA SER A 175 -21.82 -13.73 -0.95
C SER A 175 -21.36 -12.33 -0.58
N THR A 176 -22.19 -11.57 0.10
CA THR A 176 -21.87 -10.19 0.50
C THR A 176 -22.23 -9.92 1.95
N VAL A 177 -21.53 -9.00 2.57
CA VAL A 177 -21.84 -8.50 3.91
C VAL A 177 -21.48 -7.01 3.99
N LYS A 178 -22.38 -6.20 4.50
CA LYS A 178 -22.05 -4.84 4.89
C LYS A 178 -21.41 -4.86 6.27
N PHE A 179 -20.32 -4.17 6.44
CA PHE A 179 -19.57 -4.17 7.69
C PHE A 179 -19.10 -2.78 8.09
N THR A 180 -18.81 -2.64 9.37
CA THR A 180 -18.17 -1.45 9.93
C THR A 180 -16.99 -1.83 10.79
N VAL A 181 -15.92 -1.02 10.71
CA VAL A 181 -14.75 -1.04 11.60
C VAL A 181 -14.63 0.33 12.24
N ALA A 182 -14.64 0.38 13.55
CA ALA A 182 -14.41 1.60 14.31
C ALA A 182 -13.25 1.37 15.29
N PRO A 183 -12.03 1.86 14.95
CA PRO A 183 -10.91 1.81 15.87
C PRO A 183 -11.11 2.82 17.00
N ASN A 184 -10.61 2.52 18.19
CA ASN A 184 -10.58 3.47 19.31
C ASN A 184 -9.50 4.55 19.15
N ILE A 185 -8.56 4.38 18.21
CA ILE A 185 -7.48 5.31 17.87
C ILE A 185 -7.50 5.54 16.37
N GLU A 186 -8.05 6.67 15.95
CA GLU A 186 -8.35 6.97 14.54
C GLU A 186 -7.12 7.14 13.66
N ASP A 187 -6.03 7.68 14.20
CA ASP A 187 -4.81 8.00 13.44
C ASP A 187 -3.83 6.82 13.30
N SER A 188 -4.15 5.67 13.90
CA SER A 188 -3.29 4.47 13.82
C SER A 188 -3.71 3.57 12.67
N TYR A 189 -2.72 2.96 12.01
CA TYR A 189 -2.96 2.01 10.94
C TYR A 189 -3.47 0.66 11.47
N TYR A 190 -4.35 0.05 10.68
CA TYR A 190 -4.86 -1.29 10.95
C TYR A 190 -5.14 -2.06 9.66
N TYR A 191 -5.24 -3.37 9.79
CA TYR A 191 -5.72 -4.30 8.79
C TYR A 191 -7.03 -4.92 9.24
N TYR A 192 -7.91 -5.24 8.30
CA TYR A 192 -9.08 -6.08 8.55
C TYR A 192 -9.24 -7.12 7.43
N GLY A 193 -9.91 -8.22 7.75
CA GLY A 193 -10.18 -9.29 6.79
C GLY A 193 -11.32 -10.19 7.19
N PHE A 194 -11.73 -11.03 6.24
CA PHE A 194 -12.80 -12.02 6.39
C PHE A 194 -12.21 -13.40 6.11
N PHE A 195 -12.29 -14.29 7.10
CA PHE A 195 -11.67 -15.60 7.04
C PHE A 195 -12.69 -16.67 7.41
N PRO A 196 -12.83 -17.76 6.63
CA PRO A 196 -13.64 -18.89 7.04
C PRO A 196 -13.24 -19.38 8.44
N THR A 197 -14.23 -19.70 9.28
CA THR A 197 -13.92 -20.19 10.63
C THR A 197 -13.04 -21.43 10.62
N ALA A 198 -13.22 -22.31 9.62
CA ALA A 198 -12.39 -23.49 9.46
C ALA A 198 -10.90 -23.19 9.21
N GLU A 199 -10.58 -22.02 8.68
CA GLU A 199 -9.20 -21.56 8.50
C GLU A 199 -8.66 -20.95 9.80
N PHE A 200 -9.44 -20.05 10.41
CA PHE A 200 -9.08 -19.37 11.65
C PHE A 200 -8.90 -20.35 12.82
N ASP A 201 -9.83 -21.31 12.97
CA ASP A 201 -9.86 -22.28 14.08
C ASP A 201 -8.74 -23.34 14.00
N ARG A 202 -7.88 -23.32 12.96
CA ARG A 202 -6.65 -24.13 12.90
C ARG A 202 -5.56 -23.63 13.84
N PHE A 203 -5.67 -22.40 14.29
CA PHE A 203 -4.67 -21.77 15.15
C PHE A 203 -5.14 -21.81 16.61
N PRO A 204 -4.25 -22.14 17.55
CA PRO A 204 -4.58 -22.22 18.98
C PRO A 204 -5.09 -20.91 19.57
N THR A 205 -4.60 -19.78 19.03
CA THR A 205 -4.96 -18.44 19.49
C THR A 205 -5.17 -17.47 18.31
N PRO A 206 -6.02 -16.45 18.47
CA PRO A 206 -6.14 -15.38 17.48
C PRO A 206 -4.82 -14.68 17.16
N ALA A 207 -3.93 -14.53 18.13
CA ALA A 207 -2.63 -13.92 17.93
C ALA A 207 -1.73 -14.75 17.01
N GLU A 208 -1.77 -16.07 17.11
CA GLU A 208 -1.02 -16.97 16.21
C GLU A 208 -1.57 -16.92 14.78
N PHE A 209 -2.89 -16.84 14.64
CA PHE A 209 -3.51 -16.60 13.32
C PHE A 209 -3.02 -15.29 12.70
N VAL A 210 -3.04 -14.19 13.47
CA VAL A 210 -2.53 -12.89 13.00
C VAL A 210 -1.06 -12.96 12.61
N ALA A 211 -0.22 -13.63 13.44
CA ALA A 211 1.19 -13.82 13.15
C ALA A 211 1.42 -14.56 11.82
N SER A 212 0.64 -15.63 11.57
CA SER A 212 0.67 -16.36 10.30
C SER A 212 0.22 -15.49 9.14
N THR A 213 -0.88 -14.77 9.29
CA THR A 213 -1.41 -13.86 8.25
C THR A 213 -0.37 -12.79 7.86
N VAL A 214 0.29 -12.17 8.85
CA VAL A 214 1.34 -11.18 8.60
C VAL A 214 2.55 -11.82 7.91
N ALA A 215 2.91 -13.04 8.27
CA ALA A 215 4.01 -13.78 7.61
C ALA A 215 3.70 -14.08 6.14
N ASP A 216 2.46 -14.49 5.83
CA ASP A 216 2.01 -14.75 4.46
C ASP A 216 1.98 -13.47 3.63
N MET A 217 1.54 -12.35 4.21
CA MET A 217 1.58 -11.03 3.56
C MET A 217 3.00 -10.59 3.26
N LYS A 218 3.97 -10.83 4.17
CA LYS A 218 5.39 -10.54 3.93
C LYS A 218 5.96 -11.39 2.79
N ALA A 219 5.68 -12.69 2.79
CA ALA A 219 6.11 -13.59 1.73
C ALA A 219 5.52 -13.20 0.36
N TYR A 220 4.28 -12.70 0.34
CA TYR A 220 3.69 -12.14 -0.87
C TYR A 220 4.42 -10.87 -1.31
N ALA A 221 4.74 -9.95 -0.39
CA ALA A 221 5.44 -8.72 -0.67
C ALA A 221 6.83 -8.98 -1.27
N GLU A 222 7.59 -9.93 -0.72
CA GLU A 222 8.90 -10.35 -1.23
C GLU A 222 8.80 -10.85 -2.68
N LYS A 223 7.85 -11.76 -2.96
CA LYS A 223 7.60 -12.26 -4.32
C LYS A 223 7.16 -11.17 -5.29
N PHE A 224 6.38 -10.20 -4.81
CA PHE A 224 5.94 -9.06 -5.60
C PHE A 224 7.15 -8.19 -5.99
N GLU A 225 8.04 -7.91 -5.04
CA GLU A 225 9.26 -7.12 -5.27
C GLU A 225 10.21 -7.83 -6.25
N GLU A 226 10.44 -9.14 -6.08
CA GLU A 226 11.24 -9.95 -7.00
C GLU A 226 10.69 -9.91 -8.43
N LYS A 227 9.37 -10.00 -8.59
CA LYS A 227 8.71 -10.03 -9.90
C LYS A 227 8.68 -8.69 -10.60
N ASN A 228 8.48 -7.59 -9.86
CA ASN A 228 8.18 -6.28 -10.42
C ASN A 228 9.35 -5.29 -10.35
N GLY A 229 10.40 -5.58 -9.56
CA GLY A 229 11.61 -4.75 -9.45
C GLY A 229 11.42 -3.46 -8.66
N PHE A 230 10.30 -3.30 -7.93
CA PHE A 230 10.05 -2.16 -7.04
C PHE A 230 9.42 -2.61 -5.73
N LYS A 231 9.61 -1.83 -4.66
CA LYS A 231 9.18 -2.15 -3.31
C LYS A 231 7.67 -2.26 -3.18
N PHE A 232 7.21 -3.28 -2.46
CA PHE A 232 5.82 -3.42 -2.05
C PHE A 232 5.47 -2.37 -0.99
N ASN A 233 4.46 -1.56 -1.24
CA ASN A 233 4.01 -0.55 -0.29
C ASN A 233 2.81 -1.07 0.50
N LEU A 234 3.08 -1.60 1.70
CA LEU A 234 2.03 -2.12 2.59
C LEU A 234 1.00 -1.05 2.96
N LYS A 235 1.40 0.23 3.03
CA LYS A 235 0.51 1.36 3.36
C LYS A 235 -0.75 1.41 2.50
N ASN A 236 -0.66 0.96 1.25
CA ASN A 236 -1.80 0.91 0.32
C ASN A 236 -2.88 -0.13 0.69
N TYR A 237 -2.57 -1.06 1.60
CA TYR A 237 -3.45 -2.14 2.05
C TYR A 237 -3.92 -1.95 3.50
N LEU A 238 -3.51 -0.87 4.13
CA LEU A 238 -3.87 -0.53 5.51
C LEU A 238 -4.88 0.60 5.55
N TYR A 239 -5.58 0.70 6.66
CA TYR A 239 -6.64 1.67 6.88
C TYR A 239 -6.40 2.47 8.15
N LYS A 240 -6.97 3.68 8.21
CA LYS A 240 -7.07 4.53 9.40
C LYS A 240 -8.52 4.95 9.60
N GLY A 241 -8.90 5.25 10.83
CA GLY A 241 -10.21 5.78 11.18
C GLY A 241 -11.37 4.83 10.92
N TYR A 242 -12.58 5.36 11.01
CA TYR A 242 -13.82 4.63 10.78
C TYR A 242 -13.96 4.20 9.32
N ARG A 243 -14.42 2.96 9.11
CA ARG A 243 -14.74 2.44 7.78
C ARG A 243 -16.08 1.72 7.77
N SER A 244 -16.87 1.99 6.73
CA SER A 244 -18.12 1.26 6.45
C SER A 244 -18.18 0.98 4.95
N THR A 245 -18.31 -0.30 4.58
CA THR A 245 -18.39 -0.73 3.17
C THR A 245 -18.97 -2.13 3.07
N THR A 246 -19.06 -2.67 1.85
CA THR A 246 -19.55 -4.02 1.59
C THR A 246 -18.41 -4.91 1.15
N GLN A 247 -18.25 -6.06 1.82
CA GLN A 247 -17.39 -7.15 1.36
C GLN A 247 -18.18 -7.99 0.36
N VAL A 248 -17.56 -8.37 -0.73
CA VAL A 248 -18.11 -9.21 -1.80
C VAL A 248 -17.31 -10.50 -1.97
N SER A 249 -17.83 -11.44 -2.78
CA SER A 249 -17.16 -12.70 -3.11
C SER A 249 -16.89 -13.61 -1.91
N LEU A 250 -17.78 -13.57 -0.91
CA LEU A 250 -17.79 -14.54 0.17
C LEU A 250 -18.37 -15.89 -0.32
N ILE A 251 -17.98 -16.98 0.34
CA ILE A 251 -18.51 -18.32 0.05
C ILE A 251 -19.90 -18.43 0.69
N PRO A 252 -20.93 -18.89 -0.01
CA PRO A 252 -22.26 -19.12 0.55
C PRO A 252 -22.24 -20.15 1.69
N SER A 253 -23.25 -20.12 2.55
CA SER A 253 -23.48 -21.10 3.62
C SER A 253 -22.27 -21.34 4.53
N THR A 254 -21.41 -20.33 4.66
CA THR A 254 -20.09 -20.44 5.34
C THR A 254 -20.02 -19.55 6.56
N ASP A 255 -19.48 -20.09 7.66
CA ASP A 255 -19.18 -19.34 8.86
C ASP A 255 -17.85 -18.60 8.70
N TYR A 256 -17.85 -17.32 9.03
CA TYR A 256 -16.70 -16.42 8.93
C TYR A 256 -16.35 -15.77 10.27
N TYR A 257 -15.07 -15.48 10.43
CA TYR A 257 -14.60 -14.41 11.32
C TYR A 257 -14.32 -13.17 10.49
N PHE A 258 -14.98 -12.09 10.81
CA PHE A 258 -14.56 -10.75 10.49
C PHE A 258 -13.63 -10.29 11.59
N LEU A 259 -12.40 -9.90 11.26
CA LEU A 259 -11.40 -9.49 12.25
C LEU A 259 -10.70 -8.19 11.85
N ALA A 260 -10.19 -7.48 12.86
CA ALA A 260 -9.30 -6.36 12.68
C ALA A 260 -8.20 -6.37 13.75
N PHE A 261 -7.00 -5.94 13.35
CA PHE A 261 -5.84 -5.82 14.23
C PHE A 261 -4.95 -4.66 13.79
N ASP A 262 -4.18 -4.11 14.73
CA ASP A 262 -3.18 -3.09 14.42
C ASP A 262 -2.07 -3.66 13.54
N LEU A 263 -1.74 -2.96 12.48
CA LEU A 263 -0.63 -3.32 11.61
C LEU A 263 -0.03 -2.04 11.04
N THR A 264 1.24 -1.80 11.34
CA THR A 264 1.96 -0.63 10.85
C THR A 264 2.53 -0.85 9.45
N PRO A 265 2.80 0.20 8.65
CA PRO A 265 3.51 0.09 7.36
C PRO A 265 4.86 -0.63 7.46
N GLY A 266 5.50 -0.60 8.63
CA GLY A 266 6.74 -1.34 8.93
C GLY A 266 6.53 -2.79 9.40
N TRP A 267 5.33 -3.37 9.21
CA TRP A 267 4.99 -4.75 9.60
C TRP A 267 4.95 -5.00 11.11
N GLY A 268 4.94 -3.96 11.94
CA GLY A 268 4.78 -4.07 13.38
C GLY A 268 3.31 -4.26 13.76
N TYR A 269 3.02 -5.12 14.74
CA TYR A 269 1.68 -5.36 15.29
C TYR A 269 1.77 -5.80 16.75
N SER A 270 0.70 -5.57 17.54
CA SER A 270 0.66 -5.87 18.98
C SER A 270 0.26 -7.32 19.29
N GLY A 271 -0.30 -8.03 18.32
CA GLY A 271 -0.91 -9.35 18.54
C GLY A 271 -2.34 -9.29 19.09
N ARG A 272 -2.89 -8.11 19.35
CA ARG A 272 -4.30 -7.95 19.74
C ARG A 272 -5.19 -8.00 18.51
N VAL A 273 -6.30 -8.73 18.62
CA VAL A 273 -7.26 -8.87 17.54
C VAL A 273 -8.69 -8.74 18.07
N SER A 274 -9.51 -7.99 17.37
CA SER A 274 -10.95 -7.96 17.57
C SER A 274 -11.61 -8.84 16.52
N THR A 275 -12.62 -9.63 16.90
CA THR A 275 -13.30 -10.56 16.00
C THR A 275 -14.81 -10.45 16.11
N LYS A 276 -15.51 -10.68 15.00
CA LYS A 276 -16.97 -10.81 14.93
C LYS A 276 -17.31 -12.02 14.07
N LYS A 277 -18.04 -12.97 14.62
CA LYS A 277 -18.57 -14.13 13.86
C LYS A 277 -19.84 -13.77 13.11
N PHE A 278 -19.96 -14.31 11.90
CA PHE A 278 -21.22 -14.29 11.14
C PHE A 278 -21.26 -15.48 10.18
N ARG A 279 -22.43 -15.75 9.59
CA ARG A 279 -22.62 -16.77 8.57
C ARG A 279 -23.27 -16.17 7.37
N THR A 280 -22.75 -16.46 6.17
CA THR A 280 -23.40 -16.14 4.89
C THR A 280 -24.64 -17.00 4.68
N SER A 281 -25.63 -16.43 3.99
CA SER A 281 -26.86 -17.16 3.65
C SER A 281 -26.59 -18.27 2.65
N ASP A 282 -27.56 -19.18 2.49
CA ASP A 282 -27.55 -20.14 1.39
C ASP A 282 -27.78 -19.41 0.05
N VAL A 283 -27.32 -20.00 -1.05
CA VAL A 283 -27.62 -19.48 -2.40
C VAL A 283 -29.13 -19.58 -2.62
N PRO A 284 -29.83 -18.44 -2.85
CA PRO A 284 -31.25 -18.52 -3.14
C PRO A 284 -31.46 -19.17 -4.50
N PRO A 285 -32.62 -19.81 -4.73
CA PRO A 285 -32.99 -20.28 -6.06
C PRO A 285 -33.05 -19.08 -7.04
N SER A 286 -32.89 -19.35 -8.33
CA SER A 286 -33.09 -18.34 -9.37
C SER A 286 -34.45 -17.69 -9.22
N SER A 287 -34.52 -16.37 -9.24
CA SER A 287 -35.78 -15.66 -9.02
C SER A 287 -36.73 -15.83 -10.20
N GLY A 288 -38.05 -15.79 -9.92
CA GLY A 288 -39.09 -15.81 -10.93
C GLY A 288 -39.29 -14.49 -11.69
N ALA A 289 -38.48 -13.46 -11.39
CA ALA A 289 -38.61 -12.14 -12.04
C ALA A 289 -38.20 -12.15 -13.52
N PHE A 290 -37.41 -13.12 -13.96
CA PHE A 290 -36.97 -13.26 -15.33
C PHE A 290 -37.05 -14.70 -15.79
N ILE A 291 -37.43 -14.90 -17.07
CA ILE A 291 -37.24 -16.14 -17.81
C ILE A 291 -35.99 -15.95 -18.69
N ILE A 292 -34.98 -16.78 -18.50
CA ILE A 292 -33.76 -16.78 -19.30
C ILE A 292 -33.73 -18.08 -20.12
N ASN A 293 -33.46 -17.97 -21.41
CA ASN A 293 -33.28 -19.12 -22.30
C ASN A 293 -32.09 -18.91 -23.23
N TYR A 294 -31.52 -20.00 -23.71
CA TYR A 294 -30.47 -19.97 -24.73
C TYR A 294 -30.95 -20.68 -26.01
N ASP A 295 -31.06 -19.93 -27.12
CA ASP A 295 -31.32 -20.46 -28.44
C ASP A 295 -29.98 -20.81 -29.11
N GLN A 296 -29.56 -22.06 -28.98
CA GLN A 296 -28.29 -22.53 -29.51
C GLN A 296 -28.19 -22.35 -31.04
N LYS A 297 -29.29 -22.52 -31.78
CA LYS A 297 -29.30 -22.41 -33.25
C LYS A 297 -29.03 -20.98 -33.72
N LYS A 298 -29.40 -20.01 -32.92
CA LYS A 298 -29.17 -18.57 -33.21
C LYS A 298 -28.00 -17.97 -32.44
N GLY A 299 -27.45 -18.70 -31.45
CA GLY A 299 -26.45 -18.17 -30.55
C GLY A 299 -26.95 -16.96 -29.73
N ILE A 300 -28.23 -16.99 -29.33
CA ILE A 300 -28.87 -15.86 -28.63
C ILE A 300 -29.33 -16.30 -27.24
N VAL A 301 -28.94 -15.54 -26.23
CA VAL A 301 -29.58 -15.60 -24.90
C VAL A 301 -30.77 -14.66 -24.88
N GLY A 302 -31.95 -15.21 -24.62
CA GLY A 302 -33.19 -14.48 -24.47
C GLY A 302 -33.49 -14.20 -22.99
N ILE A 303 -33.83 -12.99 -22.65
CA ILE A 303 -34.20 -12.57 -21.30
C ILE A 303 -35.58 -11.88 -21.37
N GLN A 304 -36.54 -12.43 -20.68
CA GLN A 304 -37.92 -11.94 -20.62
C GLN A 304 -38.28 -11.61 -19.17
N PRO A 305 -38.50 -10.33 -18.85
CA PRO A 305 -39.09 -9.93 -17.55
C PRO A 305 -40.51 -10.56 -17.41
N THR A 306 -40.82 -11.02 -16.21
CA THR A 306 -42.12 -11.55 -15.84
C THR A 306 -42.98 -10.49 -15.13
N GLU A 307 -44.18 -10.83 -14.74
CA GLU A 307 -45.05 -9.98 -13.91
C GLU A 307 -44.48 -9.64 -12.53
N PHE A 308 -43.53 -10.43 -12.05
CA PHE A 308 -42.83 -10.19 -10.77
C PHE A 308 -41.68 -9.19 -10.87
N ALA A 309 -41.28 -8.80 -12.08
CA ALA A 309 -40.26 -7.79 -12.29
C ALA A 309 -40.86 -6.37 -12.30
N SER A 310 -40.15 -5.40 -11.72
CA SER A 310 -40.54 -4.00 -11.77
C SER A 310 -39.35 -3.05 -11.74
N GLY A 311 -39.47 -1.91 -12.41
CA GLY A 311 -38.42 -0.89 -12.46
C GLY A 311 -37.39 -1.12 -13.57
N LYS A 312 -36.11 -1.07 -13.21
CA LYS A 312 -34.99 -1.25 -14.16
C LYS A 312 -34.24 -2.55 -13.91
N PHE A 313 -33.72 -3.14 -14.96
CA PHE A 313 -32.92 -4.35 -14.88
C PHE A 313 -31.63 -4.25 -15.70
N GLY A 314 -30.59 -4.91 -15.20
CA GLY A 314 -29.35 -5.18 -15.90
C GLY A 314 -29.29 -6.66 -16.34
N LEU A 315 -28.39 -6.94 -17.27
CA LEU A 315 -28.16 -8.28 -17.80
C LEU A 315 -26.73 -8.44 -18.29
N GLY A 316 -26.25 -9.67 -18.37
CA GLY A 316 -24.89 -9.95 -18.84
C GLY A 316 -24.67 -11.44 -19.10
N ILE A 317 -23.50 -11.72 -19.67
CA ILE A 317 -22.96 -13.07 -19.86
C ILE A 317 -21.54 -13.07 -19.28
N ALA A 318 -21.18 -14.12 -18.56
CA ALA A 318 -19.85 -14.35 -18.01
C ALA A 318 -19.46 -15.82 -18.18
N THR A 319 -18.20 -16.18 -18.00
CA THR A 319 -17.76 -17.57 -18.00
C THR A 319 -18.22 -18.29 -16.73
N ALA A 320 -18.42 -19.60 -16.81
CA ALA A 320 -18.70 -20.41 -15.62
C ALA A 320 -17.57 -20.32 -14.58
N GLU A 321 -16.32 -20.15 -15.03
CA GLU A 321 -15.17 -19.88 -14.15
C GLU A 321 -15.36 -18.59 -13.34
N SER A 322 -15.83 -17.51 -13.98
CA SER A 322 -16.14 -16.25 -13.29
C SER A 322 -17.23 -16.42 -12.24
N LEU A 323 -18.24 -17.25 -12.47
CA LEU A 323 -19.24 -17.60 -11.48
C LEU A 323 -18.62 -18.36 -10.30
N ALA A 324 -17.78 -19.37 -10.60
CA ALA A 324 -17.07 -20.15 -9.58
C ALA A 324 -16.17 -19.27 -8.71
N ASP A 325 -15.44 -18.32 -9.31
CA ASP A 325 -14.60 -17.34 -8.58
C ASP A 325 -15.41 -16.41 -7.69
N CYS A 326 -16.58 -15.99 -8.15
CA CYS A 326 -17.50 -15.13 -7.39
C CYS A 326 -18.33 -15.90 -6.35
N LYS A 327 -18.25 -17.23 -6.32
CA LYS A 327 -18.88 -18.14 -5.36
C LYS A 327 -20.42 -18.16 -5.39
N SER A 328 -21.05 -17.22 -6.08
CA SER A 328 -22.52 -17.17 -6.22
C SER A 328 -22.94 -16.26 -7.37
N PRO A 329 -24.19 -16.44 -7.89
CA PRO A 329 -24.76 -15.52 -8.88
C PRO A 329 -24.81 -14.05 -8.38
N ARG A 330 -25.11 -13.81 -7.12
CA ARG A 330 -25.08 -12.45 -6.55
C ARG A 330 -23.68 -11.88 -6.51
N GLY A 331 -22.68 -12.68 -6.14
CA GLY A 331 -21.27 -12.28 -6.18
C GLY A 331 -20.84 -11.88 -7.59
N LEU A 332 -21.22 -12.68 -8.60
CA LEU A 332 -20.97 -12.38 -10.00
C LEU A 332 -21.64 -11.07 -10.45
N VAL A 333 -22.94 -10.91 -10.15
CA VAL A 333 -23.67 -9.67 -10.48
C VAL A 333 -23.10 -8.45 -9.77
N SER A 334 -22.73 -8.57 -8.50
CA SER A 334 -22.12 -7.46 -7.74
C SER A 334 -20.80 -7.02 -8.35
N LYS A 335 -19.93 -7.97 -8.70
CA LYS A 335 -18.66 -7.70 -9.37
C LYS A 335 -18.86 -7.08 -10.77
N PHE A 336 -19.86 -7.57 -11.50
CA PHE A 336 -20.23 -7.00 -12.79
C PHE A 336 -20.68 -5.54 -12.66
N VAL A 337 -21.60 -5.24 -11.74
CA VAL A 337 -22.08 -3.87 -11.50
C VAL A 337 -20.92 -2.95 -11.07
N GLU A 338 -20.02 -3.42 -10.20
CA GLU A 338 -18.86 -2.66 -9.77
C GLU A 338 -17.90 -2.37 -10.92
N SER A 339 -17.63 -3.35 -11.79
CA SER A 339 -16.74 -3.20 -12.95
C SER A 339 -17.29 -2.24 -14.01
N MET A 340 -18.60 -2.21 -14.21
CA MET A 340 -19.25 -1.34 -15.17
C MET A 340 -19.41 0.10 -14.67
N GLY A 341 -19.52 0.32 -13.36
CA GLY A 341 -19.62 1.64 -12.78
C GLY A 341 -20.72 2.49 -13.43
N TYR A 342 -20.33 3.66 -14.01
CA TYR A 342 -21.26 4.57 -14.70
C TYR A 342 -21.71 4.04 -16.08
N ASP A 343 -21.03 3.06 -16.65
CA ASP A 343 -21.34 2.48 -17.98
C ASP A 343 -22.35 1.34 -17.88
N LEU A 344 -22.96 1.11 -16.72
CA LEU A 344 -23.96 0.07 -16.52
C LEU A 344 -25.21 0.34 -17.33
N ASN A 345 -25.43 -0.47 -18.37
CA ASN A 345 -26.63 -0.41 -19.19
C ASN A 345 -27.83 -1.03 -18.46
N LEU A 346 -28.84 -0.19 -18.19
CA LEU A 346 -30.09 -0.61 -17.57
C LEU A 346 -31.25 -0.45 -18.52
N TYR A 347 -32.12 -1.45 -18.56
CA TYR A 347 -33.34 -1.49 -19.37
C TYR A 347 -34.56 -1.31 -18.46
N ASN A 348 -35.64 -0.73 -18.98
CA ASN A 348 -36.90 -0.72 -18.24
C ASN A 348 -37.60 -2.08 -18.39
N VAL A 349 -38.20 -2.57 -17.32
CA VAL A 349 -38.93 -3.83 -17.34
C VAL A 349 -40.07 -3.79 -18.37
N VAL A 350 -40.73 -2.63 -18.53
CA VAL A 350 -41.82 -2.43 -19.51
C VAL A 350 -41.40 -2.55 -20.97
N ASP A 351 -40.10 -2.47 -21.26
CA ASP A 351 -39.57 -2.66 -22.62
C ASP A 351 -39.59 -4.14 -23.06
N GLY A 352 -39.85 -5.05 -22.13
CA GLY A 352 -40.06 -6.49 -22.40
C GLY A 352 -38.78 -7.25 -22.74
N TYR A 353 -38.94 -8.20 -23.64
CA TYR A 353 -37.90 -9.16 -24.07
C TYR A 353 -36.62 -8.46 -24.57
N ARG A 354 -35.45 -9.03 -24.16
CA ARG A 354 -34.12 -8.67 -24.66
C ARG A 354 -33.39 -9.92 -25.18
N GLY A 355 -32.91 -9.86 -26.41
CA GLY A 355 -32.02 -10.87 -26.98
C GLY A 355 -30.58 -10.41 -26.95
N LEU A 356 -29.68 -11.20 -26.39
CA LEU A 356 -28.23 -10.98 -26.39
C LEU A 356 -27.59 -11.96 -27.37
N PRO A 357 -27.12 -11.50 -28.54
CA PRO A 357 -26.29 -12.33 -29.40
C PRO A 357 -24.97 -12.62 -28.68
N VAL A 358 -24.70 -13.90 -28.40
CA VAL A 358 -23.49 -14.32 -27.66
C VAL A 358 -22.24 -13.93 -28.43
N SER A 359 -22.28 -13.92 -29.75
CA SER A 359 -21.16 -13.53 -30.64
C SER A 359 -20.72 -12.05 -30.53
N GLN A 360 -21.49 -11.19 -29.85
CA GLN A 360 -21.10 -9.79 -29.62
C GLN A 360 -20.08 -9.64 -28.50
N TYR A 361 -19.85 -10.67 -27.71
CA TYR A 361 -18.84 -10.66 -26.66
C TYR A 361 -17.50 -11.14 -27.26
N SER A 362 -16.48 -10.32 -27.20
CA SER A 362 -15.19 -10.49 -27.92
C SER A 362 -14.42 -11.77 -27.56
N ASP A 363 -14.68 -12.33 -26.37
CA ASP A 363 -13.88 -13.40 -25.79
C ASP A 363 -14.65 -14.74 -25.68
N ILE A 364 -15.73 -14.89 -26.49
CA ILE A 364 -16.54 -16.09 -26.48
C ILE A 364 -15.87 -17.22 -27.30
N VAL A 365 -15.66 -18.34 -26.63
CA VAL A 365 -15.01 -19.55 -27.19
C VAL A 365 -16.03 -20.67 -27.37
N ASP A 366 -16.01 -21.32 -28.52
CA ASP A 366 -16.84 -22.49 -28.84
C ASP A 366 -16.55 -23.63 -27.87
N GLY A 367 -17.60 -24.33 -27.42
CA GLY A 367 -17.51 -25.45 -26.47
C GLY A 367 -17.24 -25.02 -25.01
N THR A 368 -17.29 -23.74 -24.69
CA THR A 368 -17.06 -23.22 -23.33
C THR A 368 -18.36 -22.98 -22.60
N ASP A 369 -18.36 -23.24 -21.29
CA ASP A 369 -19.49 -23.01 -20.39
C ASP A 369 -19.57 -21.56 -19.94
N TYR A 370 -20.77 -20.99 -20.06
CA TYR A 370 -21.10 -19.62 -19.69
C TYR A 370 -22.29 -19.58 -18.76
N VAL A 371 -22.44 -18.44 -18.08
CA VAL A 371 -23.64 -18.10 -17.32
C VAL A 371 -24.22 -16.80 -17.84
N ALA A 372 -25.48 -16.83 -18.22
CA ALA A 372 -26.28 -15.65 -18.50
C ALA A 372 -27.02 -15.26 -17.23
N PHE A 373 -27.11 -13.97 -16.95
CA PHE A 373 -27.79 -13.46 -15.76
C PHE A 373 -28.59 -12.20 -16.05
N ALA A 374 -29.66 -12.02 -15.27
CA ALA A 374 -30.45 -10.78 -15.21
C ALA A 374 -30.74 -10.42 -13.75
N PHE A 375 -30.86 -9.15 -13.46
CA PHE A 375 -31.10 -8.67 -12.11
C PHE A 375 -31.88 -7.34 -12.11
N LEU A 376 -32.74 -7.14 -11.13
CA LEU A 376 -33.35 -5.82 -10.90
C LEU A 376 -32.33 -4.89 -10.23
N TYR A 377 -32.32 -3.63 -10.72
CA TYR A 377 -31.42 -2.61 -10.20
C TYR A 377 -32.19 -1.31 -9.94
N ASN A 378 -32.67 -1.17 -8.72
CA ASN A 378 -33.47 -0.03 -8.30
C ASN A 378 -32.83 0.68 -7.12
N ASN A 379 -32.75 2.01 -7.16
CA ASN A 379 -32.14 2.83 -6.10
C ASN A 379 -30.70 2.37 -5.72
N SER A 380 -29.89 2.04 -6.72
CA SER A 380 -28.52 1.52 -6.56
C SER A 380 -28.44 0.20 -5.77
N LYS A 381 -29.50 -0.59 -5.75
CA LYS A 381 -29.56 -1.91 -5.10
C LYS A 381 -29.87 -3.00 -6.09
N ILE A 382 -29.11 -4.10 -6.00
CA ILE A 382 -29.33 -5.33 -6.74
C ILE A 382 -30.38 -6.16 -6.01
N SER A 383 -31.41 -6.60 -6.75
CA SER A 383 -32.41 -7.55 -6.25
C SER A 383 -32.85 -8.49 -7.37
N GLU A 384 -33.61 -9.54 -7.05
CA GLU A 384 -34.25 -10.46 -8.01
C GLU A 384 -33.31 -10.97 -9.11
N ILE A 385 -32.31 -11.74 -8.71
CA ILE A 385 -31.32 -12.29 -9.66
C ILE A 385 -31.84 -13.58 -10.24
N ALA A 386 -31.84 -13.68 -11.59
CA ALA A 386 -32.04 -14.92 -12.33
C ALA A 386 -30.77 -15.24 -13.14
N TRP A 387 -30.48 -16.51 -13.33
CA TRP A 387 -29.32 -16.98 -14.09
C TRP A 387 -29.62 -18.28 -14.81
N LEU A 388 -28.85 -18.55 -15.88
CA LEU A 388 -28.87 -19.75 -16.66
C LEU A 388 -27.44 -20.13 -17.04
N GLU A 389 -27.03 -21.34 -16.69
CA GLU A 389 -25.77 -21.93 -17.19
C GLU A 389 -26.00 -22.58 -18.53
N PHE A 390 -25.12 -22.38 -19.50
CA PHE A 390 -25.21 -22.96 -20.83
C PHE A 390 -23.82 -23.13 -21.44
N THR A 391 -23.69 -24.15 -22.33
CA THR A 391 -22.49 -24.31 -23.16
C THR A 391 -22.70 -23.58 -24.48
N TYR A 392 -21.80 -22.67 -24.82
CA TYR A 392 -21.87 -22.00 -26.12
C TYR A 392 -21.37 -22.94 -27.21
N ILE A 393 -22.22 -23.18 -28.20
CA ILE A 393 -21.87 -23.87 -29.44
C ILE A 393 -22.08 -22.86 -30.56
N LYS A 394 -21.03 -22.66 -31.34
CA LYS A 394 -21.08 -21.73 -32.47
C LYS A 394 -22.15 -22.19 -33.47
N PRO A 395 -23.11 -21.32 -33.85
CA PRO A 395 -24.18 -21.66 -34.79
C PRO A 395 -23.69 -22.04 -36.19
#